data_09e7f5cd6327aad29450573eae8e2ca6
#
_entry.id   09e7f5cd6327aad29450573eae8e2ca6
#
_cell.length_a   1.000
_cell.length_b   1.000
_cell.length_c   1.000
_cell.angle_alpha   90.00
_cell.angle_beta   90.00
_cell.angle_gamma   90.00
#
_symmetry.space_group_name_H-M   'P 1'
#
loop_
_entity.id
_entity.type
_entity.pdbx_description
1 polymer ?
#
loop_
_entity_poly.entity_id
_entity_poly.type
_entity_poly.pdbx_seq_one_letter_code
_entity_poly.pdbx_strand_id
1 'polypeptide(L)'
;INLCCQGRPFLHGGEEFGRTKNGIKNSYNASPDLNRLDWSRAWAYKGLVDYYRGLIALRKRLPALLDKSEQAGKRVLYCVDETPGCPCVCLDNTGGRSNWDQVLMFFPPGKNPLEVILPQGEWQVLADGRSSCQWQRKKMVSGTARMTPVSALILGRISK
;
A
#
# COMPACT_ATOMS: atom_id res chain seq x y z
N ILE A 1 4.00 -1.54 -2.46
CA ILE A 1 4.65 -2.18 -1.30
C ILE A 1 5.43 -1.13 -0.49
N ASN A 2 6.35 -0.34 -1.10
CA ASN A 2 7.24 0.59 -0.39
C ASN A 2 6.50 1.48 0.66
N LEU A 3 5.36 2.07 0.31
CA LEU A 3 4.57 2.89 1.24
C LEU A 3 3.90 2.09 2.37
N CYS A 4 3.90 0.77 2.29
CA CYS A 4 3.33 -0.14 3.28
C CYS A 4 4.38 -0.73 4.24
N CYS A 5 5.65 -0.43 4.06
CA CYS A 5 6.72 -0.89 4.93
C CYS A 5 6.90 0.04 6.14
N GLN A 6 7.33 -0.50 7.28
CA GLN A 6 7.76 0.29 8.42
C GLN A 6 9.00 1.14 8.08
N GLY A 7 9.25 2.17 8.86
CA GLY A 7 10.42 3.01 8.68
C GLY A 7 10.21 4.16 7.68
N ARG A 8 11.25 4.57 6.97
CA ARG A 8 11.23 5.71 6.04
C ARG A 8 11.12 5.22 4.60
N PRO A 9 10.00 5.45 3.91
CA PRO A 9 9.90 5.11 2.51
C PRO A 9 10.76 6.06 1.68
N PHE A 10 11.39 5.53 0.65
CA PHE A 10 12.08 6.30 -0.37
C PHE A 10 11.29 6.20 -1.68
N LEU A 11 10.93 7.33 -2.26
CA LEU A 11 10.27 7.42 -3.55
C LEU A 11 11.19 8.14 -4.54
N HIS A 12 11.43 7.52 -5.66
CA HIS A 12 12.16 8.19 -6.74
C HIS A 12 11.24 9.18 -7.45
N GLY A 13 11.69 10.43 -7.60
CA GLY A 13 10.86 11.48 -8.21
C GLY A 13 10.35 11.09 -9.58
N GLY A 14 9.02 11.17 -9.75
CA GLY A 14 8.30 10.79 -10.96
C GLY A 14 7.67 9.39 -10.95
N GLU A 15 7.93 8.55 -9.95
CA GLU A 15 7.24 7.26 -9.83
C GLU A 15 5.72 7.45 -9.78
N GLU A 16 5.27 8.48 -9.09
CA GLU A 16 3.86 8.82 -8.90
C GLU A 16 3.12 9.22 -10.19
N PHE A 17 3.85 9.48 -11.25
CA PHE A 17 3.28 9.71 -12.59
C PHE A 17 3.93 8.85 -13.69
N GLY A 18 4.50 7.70 -13.28
CA GLY A 18 4.98 6.68 -14.22
C GLY A 18 6.18 7.13 -15.04
N ARG A 19 7.14 7.85 -14.43
CA ARG A 19 8.41 8.21 -15.08
C ARG A 19 9.08 7.00 -15.71
N THR A 20 9.60 7.17 -16.91
CA THR A 20 10.33 6.12 -17.62
C THR A 20 11.73 6.59 -17.99
N LYS A 21 12.64 5.67 -18.10
CA LYS A 21 13.99 5.82 -18.66
C LYS A 21 14.13 5.06 -19.99
N ASN A 22 13.01 4.69 -20.61
CA ASN A 22 12.97 4.00 -21.89
C ASN A 22 13.85 2.74 -21.93
N GLY A 23 13.92 2.01 -20.79
CA GLY A 23 14.71 0.77 -20.67
C GLY A 23 16.21 0.98 -20.41
N ILE A 24 16.70 2.21 -20.32
CA ILE A 24 18.11 2.48 -20.02
C ILE A 24 18.38 2.19 -18.54
N LYS A 25 19.19 1.19 -18.26
CA LYS A 25 19.51 0.72 -16.89
C LYS A 25 20.32 1.74 -16.09
N ASN A 26 21.28 2.40 -16.74
CA ASN A 26 22.12 3.41 -16.11
C ASN A 26 22.07 4.71 -16.90
N SER A 27 21.42 5.71 -16.35
CA SER A 27 21.15 6.98 -17.04
C SER A 27 21.90 8.17 -16.43
N TYR A 28 22.89 7.95 -15.54
CA TYR A 28 23.50 9.05 -14.79
C TYR A 28 24.19 10.07 -15.72
N ASN A 29 24.77 9.62 -16.85
CA ASN A 29 25.41 10.44 -17.87
C ASN A 29 24.62 10.56 -19.17
N ALA A 30 23.35 10.15 -19.17
CA ALA A 30 22.48 10.28 -20.33
C ALA A 30 22.01 11.73 -20.51
N SER A 31 21.42 12.02 -21.68
CA SER A 31 20.95 13.36 -22.02
C SER A 31 19.97 13.92 -20.97
N PRO A 32 19.92 15.24 -20.80
CA PRO A 32 18.90 15.90 -19.98
C PRO A 32 17.49 15.51 -20.36
N ASP A 33 17.20 15.27 -21.64
CA ASP A 33 15.87 14.87 -22.10
C ASP A 33 15.40 13.54 -21.51
N LEU A 34 16.32 12.57 -21.35
CA LEU A 34 15.99 11.32 -20.69
C LEU A 34 15.85 11.50 -19.17
N ASN A 35 16.61 12.43 -18.60
CA ASN A 35 16.72 12.59 -17.14
C ASN A 35 15.72 13.59 -16.56
N ARG A 36 15.16 14.50 -17.35
CA ARG A 36 14.15 15.46 -16.90
C ARG A 36 12.89 14.79 -16.36
N LEU A 37 12.16 15.51 -15.52
CA LEU A 37 10.82 15.17 -15.13
C LEU A 37 9.83 15.75 -16.12
N ASP A 38 9.08 14.88 -16.79
CA ASP A 38 7.99 15.31 -17.67
C ASP A 38 6.70 15.47 -16.86
N TRP A 39 6.40 16.68 -16.43
CA TRP A 39 5.25 17.01 -15.61
C TRP A 39 3.91 16.84 -16.35
N SER A 40 3.91 16.81 -17.69
CA SER A 40 2.68 16.54 -18.46
C SER A 40 2.12 15.14 -18.15
N ARG A 41 3.00 14.21 -17.79
CA ARG A 41 2.61 12.85 -17.36
C ARG A 41 1.78 12.84 -16.08
N ALA A 42 1.95 13.83 -15.18
CA ALA A 42 1.13 13.92 -13.98
C ALA A 42 -0.36 14.14 -14.31
N TRP A 43 -0.65 14.81 -15.41
CA TRP A 43 -2.02 14.96 -15.91
C TRP A 43 -2.49 13.70 -16.63
N ALA A 44 -1.66 13.12 -17.48
CA ALA A 44 -1.98 11.89 -18.22
C ALA A 44 -2.22 10.70 -17.27
N TYR A 45 -1.47 10.61 -16.17
CA TYR A 45 -1.55 9.56 -15.17
C TYR A 45 -2.16 10.06 -13.85
N LYS A 46 -3.12 10.98 -13.91
CA LYS A 46 -3.76 11.57 -12.73
C LYS A 46 -4.27 10.50 -11.74
N GLY A 47 -4.82 9.40 -12.22
CA GLY A 47 -5.28 8.32 -11.36
C GLY A 47 -4.16 7.70 -10.51
N LEU A 48 -2.96 7.55 -11.08
CA LEU A 48 -1.79 7.07 -10.35
C LEU A 48 -1.32 8.09 -9.31
N VAL A 49 -1.29 9.38 -9.68
CA VAL A 49 -0.95 10.47 -8.73
C VAL A 49 -1.92 10.47 -7.54
N ASP A 50 -3.22 10.36 -7.80
CA ASP A 50 -4.23 10.33 -6.75
C ASP A 50 -4.11 9.08 -5.88
N TYR A 51 -3.75 7.94 -6.47
CA TYR A 51 -3.48 6.70 -5.74
C TYR A 51 -2.30 6.86 -4.78
N TYR A 52 -1.17 7.44 -5.22
CA TYR A 52 -0.03 7.75 -4.36
C TYR A 52 -0.40 8.72 -3.24
N ARG A 53 -1.15 9.78 -3.54
CA ARG A 53 -1.65 10.73 -2.53
C ARG A 53 -2.46 10.01 -1.46
N GLY A 54 -3.34 9.10 -1.87
CA GLY A 54 -4.15 8.30 -0.97
C GLY A 54 -3.32 7.41 -0.07
N LEU A 55 -2.33 6.70 -0.62
CA LEU A 55 -1.43 5.85 0.17
C LEU A 55 -0.59 6.67 1.16
N ILE A 56 -0.10 7.85 0.77
CA ILE A 56 0.66 8.73 1.65
C ILE A 56 -0.23 9.23 2.81
N ALA A 57 -1.47 9.63 2.50
CA ALA A 57 -2.42 10.06 3.50
C ALA A 57 -2.81 8.91 4.45
N LEU A 58 -3.02 7.71 3.93
CA LEU A 58 -3.28 6.51 4.72
C LEU A 58 -2.10 6.21 5.64
N ARG A 59 -0.88 6.18 5.11
CA ARG A 59 0.33 5.92 5.89
C ARG A 59 0.47 6.85 7.10
N LYS A 60 0.17 8.15 6.92
CA LYS A 60 0.22 9.14 8.01
C LYS A 60 -0.77 8.85 9.16
N ARG A 61 -1.76 8.00 8.92
CA ARG A 61 -2.77 7.59 9.90
C ARG A 61 -2.52 6.21 10.50
N LEU A 62 -1.43 5.55 10.11
CA LEU A 62 -1.08 4.20 10.57
C LEU A 62 0.15 4.27 11.50
N PRO A 63 -0.02 4.35 12.82
CA PRO A 63 1.07 4.35 13.79
C PRO A 63 2.06 3.21 13.58
N ALA A 64 1.56 2.02 13.24
CA ALA A 64 2.39 0.85 13.00
C ALA A 64 3.45 1.07 11.89
N LEU A 65 3.15 1.86 10.88
CA LEU A 65 4.09 2.17 9.79
C LEU A 65 5.02 3.35 10.11
N LEU A 66 4.63 4.20 11.06
CA LEU A 66 5.37 5.41 11.43
C LEU A 66 6.32 5.17 12.61
N ASP A 67 6.18 4.06 13.31
CA ASP A 67 7.02 3.71 14.44
C ASP A 67 8.49 3.60 14.00
N LYS A 68 9.36 4.34 14.67
CA LYS A 68 10.81 4.40 14.42
C LYS A 68 11.60 3.91 15.62
N SER A 69 10.91 3.41 16.65
CA SER A 69 11.55 2.88 17.83
C SER A 69 12.19 1.53 17.55
N GLU A 70 13.08 1.11 18.41
CA GLU A 70 13.65 -0.25 18.40
C GLU A 70 12.58 -1.34 18.57
N GLN A 71 11.41 -0.96 19.07
CA GLN A 71 10.28 -1.86 19.27
C GLN A 71 9.34 -1.96 18.04
N ALA A 72 9.61 -1.20 16.98
CA ALA A 72 8.75 -1.19 15.78
C ALA A 72 8.48 -2.59 15.21
N GLY A 73 9.48 -3.48 15.25
CA GLY A 73 9.33 -4.86 14.81
C GLY A 73 8.30 -5.68 15.62
N LYS A 74 8.08 -5.33 16.88
CA LYS A 74 7.09 -6.01 17.73
C LYS A 74 5.65 -5.72 17.33
N ARG A 75 5.43 -4.72 16.49
CA ARG A 75 4.10 -4.44 15.89
C ARG A 75 3.72 -5.43 14.80
N VAL A 76 4.64 -6.22 14.30
CA VAL A 76 4.32 -7.32 13.37
C VAL A 76 3.73 -8.47 14.19
N LEU A 77 2.40 -8.62 14.14
CA LEU A 77 1.68 -9.66 14.89
C LEU A 77 1.91 -11.03 14.24
N TYR A 78 1.77 -11.08 12.92
CA TYR A 78 2.07 -12.26 12.12
C TYR A 78 2.30 -11.89 10.65
N CYS A 79 3.08 -12.74 9.99
CA CYS A 79 3.18 -12.79 8.55
C CYS A 79 2.74 -14.20 8.15
N VAL A 80 1.63 -14.31 7.46
CA VAL A 80 1.03 -15.61 7.12
C VAL A 80 0.91 -15.75 5.62
N ASP A 81 1.18 -16.94 5.14
CA ASP A 81 0.87 -17.38 3.78
C ASP A 81 -0.27 -18.41 3.84
N GLU A 82 -1.41 -18.02 4.45
CA GLU A 82 -2.61 -18.87 4.50
C GLU A 82 -3.22 -19.08 3.12
N THR A 83 -2.96 -18.14 2.21
CA THR A 83 -3.32 -18.29 0.81
C THR A 83 -2.02 -18.49 0.03
N PRO A 84 -1.75 -19.70 -0.51
CA PRO A 84 -0.51 -20.00 -1.19
C PRO A 84 -0.12 -18.96 -2.23
N GLY A 85 1.10 -18.43 -2.10
CA GLY A 85 1.64 -17.41 -3.00
C GLY A 85 1.09 -16.00 -2.79
N CYS A 86 0.42 -15.71 -1.67
CA CYS A 86 -0.01 -14.35 -1.33
C CYS A 86 0.56 -13.90 0.01
N PRO A 87 1.73 -13.28 0.04
CA PRO A 87 2.27 -12.72 1.28
C PRO A 87 1.28 -11.81 1.98
N CYS A 88 1.09 -12.06 3.27
CA CYS A 88 0.20 -11.30 4.14
C CYS A 88 0.96 -10.84 5.38
N VAL A 89 0.76 -9.59 5.78
CA VAL A 89 1.33 -9.01 7.00
C VAL A 89 0.20 -8.41 7.82
N CYS A 90 0.13 -8.78 9.09
CA CYS A 90 -0.75 -8.15 10.08
C CYS A 90 0.07 -7.33 11.05
N LEU A 91 -0.34 -6.09 11.26
CA LEU A 91 0.31 -5.16 12.18
C LEU A 91 -0.63 -4.77 13.32
N ASP A 92 -0.07 -4.72 14.55
CA ASP A 92 -0.66 -3.97 15.66
C ASP A 92 -0.57 -2.48 15.35
N ASN A 93 -1.71 -1.86 15.15
CA ASN A 93 -1.83 -0.45 14.82
C ASN A 93 -2.38 0.38 15.98
N THR A 94 -2.36 -0.16 17.19
CA THR A 94 -2.78 0.55 18.40
C THR A 94 -1.88 1.77 18.66
N GLY A 95 -2.45 2.74 19.37
CA GLY A 95 -1.77 3.99 19.69
C GLY A 95 -2.00 5.08 18.66
N GLY A 96 -1.79 6.33 19.05
CA GLY A 96 -2.03 7.49 18.20
C GLY A 96 -3.53 7.75 17.91
N ARG A 97 -3.80 8.44 16.80
CA ARG A 97 -5.16 8.85 16.39
C ARG A 97 -5.73 7.94 15.29
N SER A 98 -5.43 6.66 15.33
CA SER A 98 -5.99 5.70 14.38
C SER A 98 -7.35 5.19 14.84
N ASN A 99 -8.27 4.98 13.90
CA ASN A 99 -9.54 4.31 14.15
C ASN A 99 -9.44 2.79 13.97
N TRP A 100 -8.25 2.28 13.63
CA TRP A 100 -7.99 0.87 13.36
C TRP A 100 -6.94 0.36 14.35
N ASP A 101 -7.26 -0.71 15.05
CA ASP A 101 -6.36 -1.37 16.01
C ASP A 101 -5.43 -2.38 15.32
N GLN A 102 -5.84 -2.91 14.20
CA GLN A 102 -5.02 -3.80 13.38
C GLN A 102 -5.08 -3.40 11.92
N VAL A 103 -3.98 -3.61 11.21
CA VAL A 103 -3.87 -3.43 9.77
C VAL A 103 -3.39 -4.72 9.14
N LEU A 104 -4.16 -5.22 8.16
CA LEU A 104 -3.86 -6.43 7.43
C LEU A 104 -3.55 -6.06 5.98
N MET A 105 -2.44 -6.55 5.46
CA MET A 105 -1.95 -6.20 4.13
C MET A 105 -1.63 -7.47 3.34
N PHE A 106 -2.20 -7.58 2.13
CA PHE A 106 -1.97 -8.67 1.18
C PHE A 106 -1.31 -8.16 -0.07
N PHE A 107 -0.38 -8.94 -0.64
CA PHE A 107 0.41 -8.59 -1.82
C PHE A 107 0.46 -9.75 -2.82
N PRO A 108 -0.62 -10.03 -3.57
CA PRO A 108 -0.64 -11.14 -4.52
C PRO A 108 0.32 -10.88 -5.69
N PRO A 109 1.27 -11.77 -5.96
CA PRO A 109 2.21 -11.62 -7.07
C PRO A 109 1.65 -12.09 -8.42
N GLY A 110 0.53 -12.82 -8.38
CA GLY A 110 -0.03 -13.49 -9.54
C GLY A 110 -0.74 -12.57 -10.53
N LYS A 111 -0.95 -13.07 -11.75
CA LYS A 111 -1.69 -12.38 -12.82
C LYS A 111 -3.19 -12.69 -12.79
N ASN A 112 -3.64 -13.58 -11.92
CA ASN A 112 -5.05 -13.97 -11.77
C ASN A 112 -5.67 -13.30 -10.56
N PRO A 113 -6.99 -13.00 -10.57
CA PRO A 113 -7.70 -12.61 -9.37
C PRO A 113 -7.56 -13.68 -8.27
N LEU A 114 -7.43 -13.25 -7.04
CA LEU A 114 -7.27 -14.12 -5.88
C LEU A 114 -8.34 -13.80 -4.85
N GLU A 115 -8.87 -14.82 -4.20
CA GLU A 115 -9.69 -14.69 -3.02
C GLU A 115 -8.86 -15.05 -1.78
N VAL A 116 -8.82 -14.14 -0.80
CA VAL A 116 -8.08 -14.32 0.44
C VAL A 116 -9.04 -14.52 1.60
N ILE A 117 -8.66 -15.41 2.52
CA ILE A 117 -9.40 -15.67 3.75
C ILE A 117 -9.00 -14.60 4.77
N LEU A 118 -9.99 -14.01 5.44
CA LEU A 118 -9.77 -12.98 6.44
C LEU A 118 -9.93 -13.56 7.86
N PRO A 119 -9.12 -13.09 8.82
CA PRO A 119 -9.36 -13.40 10.22
C PRO A 119 -10.76 -12.96 10.65
N GLN A 120 -11.30 -13.63 11.67
CA GLN A 120 -12.63 -13.34 12.20
C GLN A 120 -12.79 -11.85 12.56
N GLY A 121 -13.90 -11.25 12.14
CA GLY A 121 -14.25 -9.86 12.38
C GLY A 121 -14.61 -9.10 11.10
N GLU A 122 -14.89 -7.83 11.28
CA GLU A 122 -15.18 -6.90 10.19
C GLU A 122 -13.97 -6.04 9.87
N TRP A 123 -13.65 -5.93 8.60
CA TRP A 123 -12.51 -5.20 8.10
C TRP A 123 -12.94 -4.11 7.14
N GLN A 124 -12.44 -2.90 7.35
CA GLN A 124 -12.64 -1.79 6.42
C GLN A 124 -11.55 -1.84 5.33
N VAL A 125 -11.96 -1.77 4.07
CA VAL A 125 -11.02 -1.64 2.95
C VAL A 125 -10.43 -0.23 2.97
N LEU A 126 -9.12 -0.11 3.13
CA LEU A 126 -8.36 1.14 3.19
C LEU A 126 -7.70 1.46 1.84
N ALA A 127 -7.22 0.44 1.16
CA ALA A 127 -6.73 0.53 -0.21
C ALA A 127 -6.90 -0.83 -0.91
N ASP A 128 -7.13 -0.80 -2.20
CA ASP A 128 -7.17 -1.98 -3.07
C ASP A 128 -6.45 -1.68 -4.40
N GLY A 129 -6.51 -2.58 -5.38
CA GLY A 129 -5.85 -2.41 -6.67
C GLY A 129 -6.38 -1.27 -7.54
N ARG A 130 -7.44 -0.60 -7.14
CA ARG A 130 -8.08 0.50 -7.88
C ARG A 130 -8.10 1.82 -7.13
N SER A 131 -8.14 1.78 -5.82
CA SER A 131 -8.36 2.94 -4.97
C SER A 131 -7.54 2.87 -3.68
N SER A 132 -7.01 3.99 -3.29
CA SER A 132 -6.41 4.22 -1.98
C SER A 132 -7.22 5.24 -1.17
N CYS A 133 -8.50 5.38 -1.45
CA CYS A 133 -9.40 6.40 -0.89
C CYS A 133 -10.08 5.90 0.36
N GLN A 134 -9.39 5.91 1.48
CA GLN A 134 -9.92 5.57 2.80
C GLN A 134 -11.05 6.50 3.28
N TRP A 135 -11.17 7.68 2.69
CA TRP A 135 -12.16 8.71 3.03
C TRP A 135 -13.43 8.66 2.19
N GLN A 136 -13.48 7.84 1.16
CA GLN A 136 -14.70 7.55 0.42
C GLN A 136 -15.59 6.59 1.23
N ARG A 137 -16.75 6.21 0.69
CA ARG A 137 -17.69 5.32 1.39
C ARG A 137 -16.96 4.12 1.99
N LYS A 138 -17.14 3.88 3.29
CA LYS A 138 -16.59 2.73 3.99
C LYS A 138 -17.04 1.45 3.30
N LYS A 139 -16.09 0.68 2.80
CA LYS A 139 -16.34 -0.65 2.26
C LYS A 139 -15.88 -1.65 3.32
N MET A 140 -16.84 -2.41 3.85
CA MET A 140 -16.58 -3.44 4.85
C MET A 140 -16.54 -4.81 4.18
N VAL A 141 -15.67 -5.68 4.68
CA VAL A 141 -15.53 -7.07 4.25
C VAL A 141 -15.33 -7.97 5.47
N SER A 142 -15.80 -9.22 5.38
CA SER A 142 -15.63 -10.25 6.41
C SER A 142 -15.55 -11.62 5.77
N GLY A 143 -14.95 -12.59 6.44
CA GLY A 143 -14.75 -13.95 5.93
C GLY A 143 -13.78 -14.05 4.78
N THR A 144 -14.11 -13.48 3.61
CA THR A 144 -13.22 -13.46 2.44
C THR A 144 -13.17 -12.10 1.77
N ALA A 145 -12.11 -11.86 0.99
CA ALA A 145 -11.98 -10.68 0.14
C ALA A 145 -11.35 -11.04 -1.21
N ARG A 146 -11.92 -10.47 -2.28
CA ARG A 146 -11.39 -10.66 -3.64
C ARG A 146 -10.42 -9.56 -4.01
N MET A 147 -9.27 -9.95 -4.51
CA MET A 147 -8.21 -9.06 -4.97
C MET A 147 -8.07 -9.08 -6.49
N THR A 148 -7.70 -7.94 -7.04
CA THR A 148 -7.29 -7.85 -8.45
C THR A 148 -5.83 -8.32 -8.59
N PRO A 149 -5.43 -8.80 -9.80
CA PRO A 149 -4.04 -9.19 -10.04
C PRO A 149 -3.05 -8.05 -9.81
N VAL A 150 -1.84 -8.41 -9.41
CA VAL A 150 -0.70 -7.47 -9.26
C VAL A 150 -1.12 -6.20 -8.50
N SER A 151 -1.76 -6.39 -7.34
CA SER A 151 -2.29 -5.28 -6.54
C SER A 151 -1.86 -5.41 -5.08
N ALA A 152 -2.35 -4.52 -4.23
CA ALA A 152 -2.32 -4.68 -2.78
C ALA A 152 -3.74 -4.53 -2.24
N LEU A 153 -4.05 -5.24 -1.16
CA LEU A 153 -5.26 -5.03 -0.38
C LEU A 153 -4.84 -4.66 1.03
N ILE A 154 -5.26 -3.48 1.48
CA ILE A 154 -4.98 -2.99 2.83
C ILE A 154 -6.30 -2.87 3.56
N LEU A 155 -6.40 -3.54 4.68
CA LEU A 155 -7.58 -3.62 5.51
C LEU A 155 -7.27 -3.10 6.91
N GLY A 156 -8.24 -2.40 7.52
CA GLY A 156 -8.17 -1.96 8.90
C GLY A 156 -9.31 -2.53 9.72
N ARG A 157 -9.02 -3.12 10.87
CA ARG A 157 -10.02 -3.57 11.83
C ARG A 157 -10.35 -2.43 12.78
N ILE A 158 -11.63 -2.09 12.88
CA ILE A 158 -12.08 -1.05 13.79
C ILE A 158 -12.08 -1.61 15.22
N SER A 159 -11.46 -0.89 16.13
CA SER A 159 -11.57 -1.18 17.58
C SER A 159 -13.03 -1.09 18.02
N LYS A 160 -13.48 -2.09 18.76
CA LYS A 160 -14.78 -2.05 19.45
C LYS A 160 -14.66 -1.21 20.72
#